data_8ce8f0b503687052424b078a9b2700bd
#
_entry.id   8ce8f0b503687052424b078a9b2700bd
#
_cell.length_a   1.000
_cell.length_b   1.000
_cell.length_c   1.000
_cell.angle_alpha   90.00
_cell.angle_beta   90.00
_cell.angle_gamma   90.00
#
_symmetry.space_group_name_H-M   'P 1'
#
loop_
_entity.id
_entity.type
_entity.pdbx_description
1 polymer ?
#
loop_
_entity_poly.entity_id
_entity_poly.type
_entity_poly.pdbx_seq_one_letter_code
_entity_poly.pdbx_strand_id
1 'polypeptide(L)'
;MSFFCVKHLSAGYSRKMILQNVSFSLEPGAVTGILGANGSGKTTLLKAICGILPHEGLCLLDDTKLEALPPRELAKRVSYIPQRSGISIDISALDVVLMGFNPRLKLLEHPTKAMIAAAGEALSRVGMADKAHTNYLHLSEGQKQLCILARTIVSGSRLLLLDEPESALDFQHRYRMLEMIRSWTEQMSGGAVITLHDPVLALNYCDRLMLLENGEILDILSPKEDPIEKMEQALSRIYGPVSLQLCKTRSGKEVLTMLKEDEP
;
A
#
# COMPACT_ATOMS: atom_id res chain seq x y z
N MET A 1 -11.62 13.07 -14.19
CA MET A 1 -10.80 13.69 -13.12
C MET A 1 -10.15 12.55 -12.36
N SER A 2 -8.84 12.62 -12.11
CA SER A 2 -8.15 11.58 -11.37
C SER A 2 -8.63 11.52 -9.92
N PHE A 3 -8.78 10.33 -9.36
CA PHE A 3 -9.19 10.11 -7.97
C PHE A 3 -8.15 10.64 -6.98
N PHE A 4 -6.88 10.35 -7.25
CA PHE A 4 -5.77 10.84 -6.44
C PHE A 4 -4.65 11.36 -7.35
N CYS A 5 -4.05 12.49 -7.00
CA CYS A 5 -3.00 13.11 -7.79
C CYS A 5 -1.93 13.73 -6.88
N VAL A 6 -0.68 13.42 -7.20
CA VAL A 6 0.51 14.04 -6.60
C VAL A 6 1.18 14.91 -7.65
N LYS A 7 1.51 16.16 -7.32
CA LYS A 7 2.15 17.13 -8.22
C LYS A 7 3.39 17.71 -7.56
N HIS A 8 4.53 17.54 -8.22
CA HIS A 8 5.82 18.14 -7.85
C HIS A 8 6.22 17.92 -6.39
N LEU A 9 5.92 16.72 -5.84
CA LEU A 9 6.23 16.39 -4.46
C LEU A 9 7.73 16.24 -4.27
N SER A 10 8.28 17.03 -3.33
CA SER A 10 9.67 16.94 -2.88
C SER A 10 9.67 16.82 -1.36
N ALA A 11 10.44 15.87 -0.82
CA ALA A 11 10.47 15.59 0.61
C ALA A 11 11.82 15.02 1.05
N GLY A 12 12.17 15.22 2.33
CA GLY A 12 13.41 14.72 2.87
C GLY A 12 13.47 14.82 4.39
N TYR A 13 14.60 14.39 4.97
CA TYR A 13 14.84 14.43 6.41
C TYR A 13 15.93 15.45 6.74
N SER A 14 15.64 16.37 7.65
CA SER A 14 16.57 17.44 8.07
C SER A 14 17.10 18.25 6.87
N ARG A 15 18.36 18.04 6.48
CA ARG A 15 19.01 18.75 5.36
C ARG A 15 19.16 17.89 4.11
N LYS A 16 18.73 16.63 4.13
CA LYS A 16 18.88 15.72 2.99
C LYS A 16 17.55 15.55 2.27
N MET A 17 17.47 16.09 1.05
CA MET A 17 16.37 15.80 0.14
C MET A 17 16.46 14.34 -0.31
N ILE A 18 15.33 13.61 -0.25
CA ILE A 18 15.22 12.20 -0.64
C ILE A 18 14.37 12.06 -1.89
N LEU A 19 13.30 12.85 -2.00
CA LEU A 19 12.39 12.86 -3.16
C LEU A 19 12.48 14.19 -3.86
N GLN A 20 12.47 14.17 -5.19
CA GLN A 20 12.59 15.37 -6.01
C GLN A 20 11.52 15.34 -7.10
N ASN A 21 10.61 16.32 -7.07
CA ASN A 21 9.64 16.59 -8.15
C ASN A 21 8.79 15.37 -8.58
N VAL A 22 8.38 14.54 -7.64
CA VAL A 22 7.57 13.33 -7.90
C VAL A 22 6.15 13.73 -8.28
N SER A 23 5.66 13.26 -9.45
CA SER A 23 4.31 13.55 -9.92
C SER A 23 3.67 12.29 -10.53
N PHE A 24 2.47 11.93 -10.07
CA PHE A 24 1.70 10.79 -10.60
C PHE A 24 0.22 10.93 -10.27
N SER A 25 -0.61 10.09 -10.89
CA SER A 25 -2.04 10.02 -10.62
C SER A 25 -2.51 8.59 -10.45
N LEU A 26 -3.61 8.41 -9.74
CA LEU A 26 -4.28 7.14 -9.47
C LEU A 26 -5.76 7.28 -9.83
N GLU A 27 -6.28 6.32 -10.57
CA GLU A 27 -7.71 6.22 -10.89
C GLU A 27 -8.48 5.51 -9.77
N PRO A 28 -9.81 5.72 -9.66
CA PRO A 28 -10.64 4.98 -8.72
C PRO A 28 -10.58 3.48 -9.01
N GLY A 29 -10.53 2.65 -7.97
CA GLY A 29 -10.45 1.19 -8.09
C GLY A 29 -9.06 0.65 -8.42
N ALA A 30 -8.08 1.52 -8.71
CA ALA A 30 -6.76 1.10 -9.15
C ALA A 30 -5.77 0.86 -7.99
N VAL A 31 -4.79 0.00 -8.26
CA VAL A 31 -3.63 -0.26 -7.41
C VAL A 31 -2.36 0.16 -8.15
N THR A 32 -1.60 1.09 -7.56
CA THR A 32 -0.28 1.48 -8.06
C THR A 32 0.80 0.85 -7.19
N GLY A 33 1.65 0.02 -7.80
CA GLY A 33 2.85 -0.53 -7.17
C GLY A 33 4.03 0.43 -7.29
N ILE A 34 4.86 0.54 -6.26
CA ILE A 34 6.13 1.27 -6.31
C ILE A 34 7.26 0.25 -6.21
N LEU A 35 8.09 0.19 -7.24
CA LEU A 35 9.31 -0.62 -7.30
C LEU A 35 10.54 0.30 -7.26
N GLY A 36 11.64 -0.20 -6.75
CA GLY A 36 12.91 0.51 -6.67
C GLY A 36 13.85 -0.10 -5.64
N ALA A 37 15.12 0.21 -5.74
CA ALA A 37 16.14 -0.27 -4.80
C ALA A 37 15.88 0.21 -3.36
N ASN A 38 16.53 -0.42 -2.38
CA ASN A 38 16.50 0.07 -1.00
C ASN A 38 17.12 1.48 -0.94
N GLY A 39 16.42 2.39 -0.24
CA GLY A 39 16.84 3.78 -0.16
C GLY A 39 16.41 4.67 -1.33
N SER A 40 15.67 4.17 -2.33
CA SER A 40 15.19 4.98 -3.46
C SER A 40 14.14 6.04 -3.10
N GLY A 41 13.57 5.99 -1.88
CA GLY A 41 12.58 6.96 -1.41
C GLY A 41 11.14 6.44 -1.27
N LYS A 42 10.87 5.16 -1.50
CA LYS A 42 9.51 4.54 -1.46
C LYS A 42 8.75 4.87 -0.16
N THR A 43 9.31 4.49 0.99
CA THR A 43 8.76 4.80 2.32
C THR A 43 8.62 6.29 2.58
N THR A 44 9.58 7.10 2.10
CA THR A 44 9.56 8.56 2.22
C THR A 44 8.36 9.14 1.47
N LEU A 45 8.06 8.64 0.27
CA LEU A 45 6.91 9.07 -0.54
C LEU A 45 5.59 8.77 0.18
N LEU A 46 5.41 7.55 0.69
CA LEU A 46 4.20 7.21 1.43
C LEU A 46 4.02 8.06 2.69
N LYS A 47 5.10 8.30 3.45
CA LYS A 47 5.08 9.16 4.65
C LYS A 47 4.79 10.62 4.32
N ALA A 48 5.27 11.13 3.20
CA ALA A 48 4.96 12.49 2.74
C ALA A 48 3.47 12.61 2.39
N ILE A 49 2.93 11.71 1.57
CA ILE A 49 1.50 11.72 1.18
C ILE A 49 0.57 11.63 2.38
N CYS A 50 0.88 10.82 3.40
CA CYS A 50 0.02 10.70 4.59
C CYS A 50 0.28 11.77 5.66
N GLY A 51 1.08 12.79 5.37
CA GLY A 51 1.32 13.94 6.27
C GLY A 51 2.22 13.64 7.48
N ILE A 52 2.87 12.47 7.53
CA ILE A 52 3.87 12.14 8.58
C ILE A 52 5.17 12.92 8.36
N LEU A 53 5.54 13.11 7.09
CA LEU A 53 6.72 13.84 6.71
C LEU A 53 6.31 15.13 5.97
N PRO A 54 6.79 16.32 6.38
CA PRO A 54 6.58 17.54 5.63
C PRO A 54 7.15 17.43 4.20
N HIS A 55 6.44 18.01 3.24
CA HIS A 55 6.84 18.00 1.84
C HIS A 55 6.45 19.30 1.14
N GLU A 56 7.08 19.58 0.02
CA GLU A 56 6.67 20.57 -0.96
C GLU A 56 5.82 19.88 -2.04
N GLY A 57 5.07 20.68 -2.82
CA GLY A 57 4.19 20.15 -3.85
C GLY A 57 2.75 20.01 -3.37
N LEU A 58 1.96 19.16 -4.03
CA LEU A 58 0.52 19.07 -3.81
C LEU A 58 0.01 17.64 -3.91
N CYS A 59 -0.77 17.19 -2.93
CA CYS A 59 -1.51 15.94 -2.95
C CYS A 59 -3.03 16.23 -2.97
N LEU A 60 -3.72 15.76 -3.99
CA LEU A 60 -5.17 15.93 -4.16
C LEU A 60 -5.87 14.57 -4.08
N LEU A 61 -6.88 14.45 -3.23
CA LEU A 61 -7.80 13.31 -3.17
C LEU A 61 -9.22 13.82 -3.37
N ASP A 62 -9.90 13.38 -4.42
CA ASP A 62 -11.22 13.91 -4.81
C ASP A 62 -11.22 15.46 -4.82
N ASP A 63 -10.26 16.06 -5.50
CA ASP A 63 -10.02 17.52 -5.58
C ASP A 63 -9.75 18.22 -4.23
N THR A 64 -9.70 17.49 -3.13
CA THR A 64 -9.36 18.02 -1.81
C THR A 64 -7.84 18.01 -1.59
N LYS A 65 -7.24 19.16 -1.25
CA LYS A 65 -5.84 19.26 -0.85
C LYS A 65 -5.61 18.58 0.48
N LEU A 66 -4.79 17.54 0.52
CA LEU A 66 -4.51 16.78 1.74
C LEU A 66 -3.73 17.61 2.77
N GLU A 67 -2.83 18.48 2.32
CA GLU A 67 -2.01 19.36 3.17
C GLU A 67 -2.84 20.41 3.94
N ALA A 68 -4.05 20.72 3.43
CA ALA A 68 -4.96 21.66 4.10
C ALA A 68 -5.82 21.00 5.19
N LEU A 69 -5.81 19.67 5.29
CA LEU A 69 -6.66 18.94 6.23
C LEU A 69 -6.01 18.85 7.62
N PRO A 70 -6.80 19.06 8.69
CA PRO A 70 -6.37 18.69 10.02
C PRO A 70 -6.04 17.19 10.09
N PRO A 71 -5.09 16.76 10.94
CA PRO A 71 -4.64 15.36 11.00
C PRO A 71 -5.78 14.33 11.13
N ARG A 72 -6.82 14.67 11.88
CA ARG A 72 -8.00 13.82 12.07
C ARG A 72 -8.83 13.65 10.79
N GLU A 73 -9.02 14.71 10.01
CA GLU A 73 -9.75 14.66 8.74
C GLU A 73 -8.93 13.97 7.67
N LEU A 74 -7.61 14.15 7.67
CA LEU A 74 -6.69 13.41 6.82
C LEU A 74 -6.78 11.89 7.10
N ALA A 75 -6.75 11.49 8.38
CA ALA A 75 -6.84 10.08 8.80
C ALA A 75 -8.19 9.41 8.46
N LYS A 76 -9.26 10.16 8.21
CA LYS A 76 -10.52 9.61 7.68
C LYS A 76 -10.46 9.29 6.19
N ARG A 77 -9.54 9.89 5.45
CA ARG A 77 -9.42 9.80 3.99
C ARG A 77 -8.28 8.92 3.53
N VAL A 78 -7.18 8.93 4.28
CA VAL A 78 -5.93 8.23 3.96
C VAL A 78 -5.56 7.31 5.11
N SER A 79 -5.34 6.05 4.82
CA SER A 79 -4.77 5.08 5.77
C SER A 79 -3.37 4.69 5.36
N TYR A 80 -2.46 4.65 6.33
CA TYR A 80 -1.09 4.22 6.13
C TYR A 80 -0.81 2.93 6.91
N ILE A 81 -0.30 1.92 6.20
CA ILE A 81 0.19 0.67 6.77
C ILE A 81 1.72 0.71 6.68
N PRO A 82 2.43 0.90 7.79
CA PRO A 82 3.89 0.84 7.80
C PRO A 82 4.37 -0.61 7.70
N GLN A 83 5.59 -0.81 7.26
CA GLN A 83 6.26 -2.12 7.21
C GLN A 83 6.25 -2.82 8.60
N ARG A 84 6.37 -2.05 9.68
CA ARG A 84 6.23 -2.53 11.06
C ARG A 84 5.22 -1.69 11.81
N SER A 85 4.26 -2.33 12.48
CA SER A 85 3.14 -1.64 13.12
C SER A 85 3.52 -0.74 14.30
N GLY A 86 4.66 -0.99 14.94
CA GLY A 86 5.12 -0.22 16.12
C GLY A 86 4.21 -0.34 17.36
N ILE A 87 3.18 -1.18 17.34
CA ILE A 87 2.30 -1.40 18.49
C ILE A 87 3.01 -2.26 19.53
N SER A 88 3.25 -1.67 20.71
CA SER A 88 3.99 -2.30 21.82
C SER A 88 3.18 -2.39 23.12
N ILE A 89 1.86 -2.18 23.04
CA ILE A 89 0.94 -2.22 24.20
C ILE A 89 0.20 -3.55 24.26
N ASP A 90 -0.14 -3.96 25.47
CA ASP A 90 -0.88 -5.20 25.78
C ASP A 90 -2.38 -4.99 25.51
N ILE A 91 -2.81 -5.31 24.29
CA ILE A 91 -4.20 -5.22 23.85
C ILE A 91 -4.53 -6.38 22.91
N SER A 92 -5.82 -6.68 22.75
CA SER A 92 -6.26 -7.74 21.86
C SER A 92 -6.15 -7.34 20.37
N ALA A 93 -6.13 -8.34 19.48
CA ALA A 93 -6.22 -8.10 18.03
C ALA A 93 -7.49 -7.32 17.67
N LEU A 94 -8.61 -7.58 18.34
CA LEU A 94 -9.87 -6.86 18.15
C LEU A 94 -9.71 -5.38 18.51
N ASP A 95 -9.04 -5.07 19.63
CA ASP A 95 -8.82 -3.67 20.05
C ASP A 95 -7.93 -2.93 19.05
N VAL A 96 -6.92 -3.60 18.48
CA VAL A 96 -6.10 -3.02 17.39
C VAL A 96 -6.96 -2.69 16.18
N VAL A 97 -7.89 -3.57 15.79
CA VAL A 97 -8.80 -3.28 14.66
C VAL A 97 -9.75 -2.15 14.99
N LEU A 98 -10.29 -2.10 16.21
CA LEU A 98 -11.15 -1.02 16.68
C LEU A 98 -10.48 0.36 16.63
N MET A 99 -9.15 0.45 16.76
CA MET A 99 -8.42 1.71 16.56
C MET A 99 -8.64 2.31 15.15
N GLY A 100 -9.04 1.52 14.15
CA GLY A 100 -9.41 2.03 12.84
C GLY A 100 -10.56 3.03 12.85
N PHE A 101 -11.41 3.01 13.89
CA PHE A 101 -12.50 3.95 14.06
C PHE A 101 -12.09 5.25 14.78
N ASN A 102 -10.88 5.33 15.37
CA ASN A 102 -10.45 6.49 16.17
C ASN A 102 -10.62 7.85 15.46
N PRO A 103 -10.37 8.00 14.14
CA PRO A 103 -10.61 9.28 13.47
C PRO A 103 -12.07 9.72 13.47
N ARG A 104 -13.02 8.81 13.70
CA ARG A 104 -14.47 9.06 13.69
C ARG A 104 -15.06 9.23 15.09
N LEU A 105 -14.42 8.66 16.11
CA LEU A 105 -14.89 8.76 17.51
C LEU A 105 -14.56 10.13 18.10
N LYS A 106 -15.46 10.71 18.90
CA LYS A 106 -15.17 11.91 19.70
C LYS A 106 -14.24 11.57 20.85
N LEU A 107 -13.67 12.59 21.47
CA LEU A 107 -12.86 12.41 22.67
C LEU A 107 -13.71 11.72 23.76
N LEU A 108 -13.19 10.65 24.36
CA LEU A 108 -13.86 9.81 25.38
C LEU A 108 -15.08 9.01 24.86
N GLU A 109 -15.32 8.98 23.56
CA GLU A 109 -16.35 8.13 22.99
C GLU A 109 -15.82 6.68 22.85
N HIS A 110 -16.63 5.72 23.29
CA HIS A 110 -16.30 4.31 23.17
C HIS A 110 -16.85 3.71 21.88
N PRO A 111 -16.19 2.67 21.33
CA PRO A 111 -16.72 1.94 20.17
C PRO A 111 -18.13 1.40 20.42
N THR A 112 -19.01 1.60 19.46
CA THR A 112 -20.38 1.09 19.51
C THR A 112 -20.41 -0.43 19.26
N LYS A 113 -21.54 -1.10 19.61
CA LYS A 113 -21.75 -2.51 19.30
C LYS A 113 -21.60 -2.81 17.80
N ALA A 114 -22.04 -1.89 16.94
CA ALA A 114 -21.90 -2.01 15.49
C ALA A 114 -20.42 -1.95 15.05
N MET A 115 -19.61 -1.09 15.64
CA MET A 115 -18.17 -1.01 15.37
C MET A 115 -17.44 -2.28 15.84
N ILE A 116 -17.81 -2.83 16.99
CA ILE A 116 -17.24 -4.09 17.50
C ILE A 116 -17.58 -5.24 16.55
N ALA A 117 -18.81 -5.33 16.07
CA ALA A 117 -19.23 -6.34 15.10
C ALA A 117 -18.47 -6.19 13.77
N ALA A 118 -18.35 -4.97 13.25
CA ALA A 118 -17.58 -4.68 12.02
C ALA A 118 -16.10 -5.02 12.15
N ALA A 119 -15.48 -4.77 13.32
CA ALA A 119 -14.10 -5.15 13.59
C ALA A 119 -13.91 -6.67 13.61
N GLY A 120 -14.86 -7.41 14.22
CA GLY A 120 -14.87 -8.88 14.21
C GLY A 120 -15.03 -9.44 12.78
N GLU A 121 -15.92 -8.86 11.98
CA GLU A 121 -16.07 -9.23 10.57
C GLU A 121 -14.79 -8.96 9.75
N ALA A 122 -14.15 -7.82 9.96
CA ALA A 122 -12.89 -7.50 9.29
C ALA A 122 -11.79 -8.51 9.65
N LEU A 123 -11.67 -8.91 10.93
CA LEU A 123 -10.76 -9.98 11.34
C LEU A 123 -11.10 -11.32 10.68
N SER A 124 -12.39 -11.65 10.55
CA SER A 124 -12.83 -12.85 9.84
C SER A 124 -12.42 -12.84 8.37
N ARG A 125 -12.59 -11.72 7.68
CA ARG A 125 -12.19 -11.56 6.26
C ARG A 125 -10.70 -11.81 6.03
N VAL A 126 -9.85 -11.38 6.96
CA VAL A 126 -8.39 -11.63 6.89
C VAL A 126 -7.98 -13.00 7.45
N GLY A 127 -8.93 -13.84 7.87
CA GLY A 127 -8.66 -15.19 8.40
C GLY A 127 -8.14 -15.20 9.84
N MET A 128 -8.50 -14.18 10.63
CA MET A 128 -8.01 -13.97 12.01
C MET A 128 -9.15 -14.03 13.06
N ALA A 129 -10.32 -14.61 12.71
CA ALA A 129 -11.48 -14.64 13.61
C ALA A 129 -11.19 -15.35 14.95
N ASP A 130 -10.45 -16.46 14.92
CA ASP A 130 -10.05 -17.24 16.09
C ASP A 130 -9.02 -16.53 16.98
N LYS A 131 -8.38 -15.47 16.47
CA LYS A 131 -7.36 -14.67 17.15
C LYS A 131 -7.89 -13.33 17.67
N ALA A 132 -9.18 -13.03 17.54
CA ALA A 132 -9.76 -11.74 17.91
C ALA A 132 -9.41 -11.31 19.35
N HIS A 133 -9.42 -12.22 20.30
CA HIS A 133 -9.09 -11.98 21.71
C HIS A 133 -7.65 -12.32 22.11
N THR A 134 -6.82 -12.71 21.12
CA THR A 134 -5.39 -12.96 21.37
C THR A 134 -4.68 -11.63 21.55
N ASN A 135 -3.75 -11.57 22.52
CA ASN A 135 -2.87 -10.41 22.68
C ASN A 135 -2.07 -10.17 21.40
N TYR A 136 -2.13 -8.94 20.88
CA TYR A 136 -1.46 -8.54 19.66
C TYR A 136 0.05 -8.82 19.68
N LEU A 137 0.69 -8.67 20.84
CA LEU A 137 2.13 -8.91 21.00
C LEU A 137 2.51 -10.39 20.79
N HIS A 138 1.58 -11.31 21.04
CA HIS A 138 1.78 -12.74 20.87
C HIS A 138 1.49 -13.26 19.46
N LEU A 139 1.02 -12.40 18.57
CA LEU A 139 0.81 -12.74 17.17
C LEU A 139 2.14 -12.82 16.41
N SER A 140 2.21 -13.72 15.41
CA SER A 140 3.32 -13.70 14.45
C SER A 140 3.34 -12.40 13.66
N GLU A 141 4.48 -12.02 13.06
CA GLU A 141 4.58 -10.78 12.27
C GLU A 141 3.58 -10.77 11.11
N GLY A 142 3.36 -11.91 10.45
CA GLY A 142 2.34 -12.03 9.41
C GLY A 142 0.92 -11.83 9.94
N GLN A 143 0.59 -12.40 11.10
CA GLN A 143 -0.71 -12.18 11.77
C GLN A 143 -0.89 -10.72 12.18
N LYS A 144 0.17 -10.07 12.67
CA LYS A 144 0.16 -8.62 12.96
C LYS A 144 -0.17 -7.80 11.72
N GLN A 145 0.44 -8.12 10.58
CA GLN A 145 0.16 -7.45 9.30
C GLN A 145 -1.30 -7.63 8.87
N LEU A 146 -1.85 -8.84 8.97
CA LEU A 146 -3.27 -9.10 8.67
C LEU A 146 -4.20 -8.32 9.61
N CYS A 147 -3.86 -8.22 10.91
CA CYS A 147 -4.60 -7.42 11.88
C CYS A 147 -4.58 -5.92 11.51
N ILE A 148 -3.43 -5.38 11.09
CA ILE A 148 -3.31 -3.99 10.63
C ILE A 148 -4.10 -3.77 9.34
N LEU A 149 -4.12 -4.73 8.42
CA LEU A 149 -4.97 -4.65 7.23
C LEU A 149 -6.45 -4.60 7.62
N ALA A 150 -6.92 -5.46 8.56
CA ALA A 150 -8.29 -5.42 9.06
C ALA A 150 -8.63 -4.05 9.70
N ARG A 151 -7.71 -3.47 10.49
CA ARG A 151 -7.84 -2.11 11.04
C ARG A 151 -8.03 -1.07 9.93
N THR A 152 -7.31 -1.21 8.85
CA THR A 152 -7.39 -0.29 7.71
C THR A 152 -8.72 -0.41 6.97
N ILE A 153 -9.22 -1.64 6.81
CA ILE A 153 -10.54 -1.88 6.19
C ILE A 153 -11.66 -1.17 6.96
N VAL A 154 -11.68 -1.26 8.30
CA VAL A 154 -12.74 -0.63 9.11
C VAL A 154 -12.61 0.90 9.22
N SER A 155 -11.45 1.47 8.92
CA SER A 155 -11.26 2.92 8.93
C SER A 155 -12.16 3.62 7.90
N GLY A 156 -12.50 2.94 6.80
CA GLY A 156 -13.30 3.47 5.69
C GLY A 156 -12.62 4.63 4.97
N SER A 157 -11.29 4.70 5.03
CA SER A 157 -10.50 5.60 4.20
C SER A 157 -10.62 5.20 2.74
N ARG A 158 -10.45 6.15 1.82
CA ARG A 158 -10.55 5.88 0.38
C ARG A 158 -9.19 5.67 -0.29
N LEU A 159 -8.11 6.14 0.32
CA LEU A 159 -6.74 5.93 -0.15
C LEU A 159 -5.96 5.08 0.84
N LEU A 160 -5.42 3.97 0.37
CA LEU A 160 -4.52 3.10 1.13
C LEU A 160 -3.07 3.33 0.69
N LEU A 161 -2.20 3.56 1.64
CA LEU A 161 -0.75 3.64 1.47
C LEU A 161 -0.13 2.47 2.23
N LEU A 162 0.51 1.53 1.52
CA LEU A 162 1.01 0.30 2.12
C LEU A 162 2.51 0.18 1.87
N ASP A 163 3.27 0.10 2.95
CA ASP A 163 4.73 0.03 2.90
C ASP A 163 5.18 -1.41 3.14
N GLU A 164 5.49 -2.14 2.04
CA GLU A 164 5.94 -3.53 2.03
C GLU A 164 5.07 -4.48 2.88
N PRO A 165 3.73 -4.45 2.70
CA PRO A 165 2.83 -5.17 3.60
C PRO A 165 2.95 -6.69 3.49
N GLU A 166 3.55 -7.20 2.40
CA GLU A 166 3.75 -8.62 2.13
C GLU A 166 5.04 -9.18 2.74
N SER A 167 5.97 -8.33 3.21
CA SER A 167 7.34 -8.73 3.57
C SER A 167 7.42 -9.75 4.70
N ALA A 168 6.46 -9.74 5.64
CA ALA A 168 6.38 -10.67 6.77
C ALA A 168 5.44 -11.86 6.54
N LEU A 169 4.84 -11.98 5.34
CA LEU A 169 3.88 -13.01 5.01
C LEU A 169 4.52 -14.19 4.27
N ASP A 170 4.01 -15.40 4.52
CA ASP A 170 4.35 -16.56 3.72
C ASP A 170 3.75 -16.47 2.30
N PHE A 171 4.12 -17.42 1.46
CA PHE A 171 3.74 -17.45 0.05
C PHE A 171 2.23 -17.30 -0.17
N GLN A 172 1.39 -18.08 0.52
CA GLN A 172 -0.06 -18.03 0.31
C GLN A 172 -0.67 -16.74 0.81
N HIS A 173 -0.24 -16.26 1.97
CA HIS A 173 -0.77 -15.05 2.60
C HIS A 173 -0.41 -13.78 1.82
N ARG A 174 0.75 -13.72 1.12
CA ARG A 174 1.10 -12.58 0.23
C ARG A 174 0.07 -12.40 -0.87
N TYR A 175 -0.24 -13.48 -1.60
CA TYR A 175 -1.22 -13.43 -2.70
C TYR A 175 -2.62 -13.06 -2.19
N ARG A 176 -3.06 -13.71 -1.11
CA ARG A 176 -4.35 -13.41 -0.50
C ARG A 176 -4.47 -11.95 -0.04
N MET A 177 -3.41 -11.39 0.52
CA MET A 177 -3.41 -9.97 0.91
C MET A 177 -3.58 -9.05 -0.29
N LEU A 178 -2.84 -9.28 -1.38
CA LEU A 178 -2.95 -8.46 -2.59
C LEU A 178 -4.35 -8.58 -3.23
N GLU A 179 -4.94 -9.77 -3.24
CA GLU A 179 -6.32 -9.99 -3.68
C GLU A 179 -7.33 -9.23 -2.82
N MET A 180 -7.13 -9.23 -1.50
CA MET A 180 -7.99 -8.46 -0.58
C MET A 180 -7.87 -6.95 -0.81
N ILE A 181 -6.66 -6.42 -1.01
CA ILE A 181 -6.43 -5.00 -1.31
C ILE A 181 -7.12 -4.64 -2.62
N ARG A 182 -6.96 -5.45 -3.67
CA ARG A 182 -7.60 -5.25 -4.96
C ARG A 182 -9.13 -5.25 -4.86
N SER A 183 -9.70 -6.30 -4.24
CA SER A 183 -11.14 -6.39 -4.01
C SER A 183 -11.67 -5.19 -3.21
N TRP A 184 -10.92 -4.72 -2.23
CA TRP A 184 -11.29 -3.55 -1.45
C TRP A 184 -11.28 -2.27 -2.31
N THR A 185 -10.24 -2.03 -3.14
CA THR A 185 -10.18 -0.84 -4.01
C THR A 185 -11.36 -0.80 -4.97
N GLU A 186 -11.74 -1.94 -5.55
CA GLU A 186 -12.87 -2.07 -6.46
C GLU A 186 -14.21 -1.80 -5.74
N GLN A 187 -14.46 -2.44 -4.59
CA GLN A 187 -15.71 -2.30 -3.83
C GLN A 187 -15.94 -0.89 -3.28
N MET A 188 -14.88 -0.24 -2.83
CA MET A 188 -14.96 1.10 -2.23
C MET A 188 -14.81 2.22 -3.25
N SER A 189 -14.56 1.91 -4.53
CA SER A 189 -14.11 2.88 -5.53
C SER A 189 -12.98 3.76 -4.98
N GLY A 190 -12.12 3.14 -4.16
CA GLY A 190 -10.95 3.75 -3.54
C GLY A 190 -9.71 3.55 -4.40
N GLY A 191 -8.53 3.72 -3.81
CA GLY A 191 -7.27 3.44 -4.49
C GLY A 191 -6.18 3.01 -3.50
N ALA A 192 -5.19 2.30 -4.00
CA ALA A 192 -4.05 1.87 -3.20
C ALA A 192 -2.72 2.22 -3.86
N VAL A 193 -1.78 2.72 -3.06
CA VAL A 193 -0.37 2.86 -3.43
C VAL A 193 0.42 1.93 -2.52
N ILE A 194 1.11 0.96 -3.11
CA ILE A 194 1.78 -0.11 -2.40
C ILE A 194 3.25 -0.21 -2.81
N THR A 195 4.16 -0.18 -1.85
CA THR A 195 5.56 -0.52 -2.13
C THR A 195 5.73 -2.04 -2.08
N LEU A 196 6.42 -2.60 -3.06
CA LEU A 196 6.65 -4.03 -3.19
C LEU A 196 8.14 -4.30 -3.44
N HIS A 197 8.63 -5.43 -2.92
CA HIS A 197 9.97 -5.91 -3.23
C HIS A 197 9.98 -6.87 -4.41
N ASP A 198 8.91 -7.64 -4.56
CA ASP A 198 8.80 -8.67 -5.60
C ASP A 198 8.19 -8.06 -6.87
N PRO A 199 8.97 -7.88 -7.95
CA PRO A 199 8.47 -7.33 -9.20
C PRO A 199 7.43 -8.24 -9.86
N VAL A 200 7.47 -9.56 -9.65
CA VAL A 200 6.48 -10.49 -10.21
C VAL A 200 5.12 -10.28 -9.56
N LEU A 201 5.08 -10.07 -8.23
CA LEU A 201 3.84 -9.69 -7.55
C LEU A 201 3.31 -8.35 -8.08
N ALA A 202 4.19 -7.37 -8.24
CA ALA A 202 3.82 -6.05 -8.74
C ALA A 202 3.23 -6.12 -10.16
N LEU A 203 3.88 -6.84 -11.08
CA LEU A 203 3.43 -7.03 -12.47
C LEU A 203 2.05 -7.69 -12.56
N ASN A 204 1.71 -8.58 -11.63
CA ASN A 204 0.47 -9.35 -11.69
C ASN A 204 -0.70 -8.78 -10.88
N TYR A 205 -0.43 -7.90 -9.89
CA TYR A 205 -1.46 -7.40 -8.98
C TYR A 205 -1.68 -5.89 -9.02
N CYS A 206 -0.77 -5.12 -9.64
CA CYS A 206 -0.91 -3.68 -9.79
C CYS A 206 -1.40 -3.31 -11.19
N ASP A 207 -2.18 -2.24 -11.29
CA ASP A 207 -2.63 -1.69 -12.58
C ASP A 207 -1.57 -0.77 -13.19
N ARG A 208 -0.77 -0.12 -12.33
CA ARG A 208 0.40 0.67 -12.72
C ARG A 208 1.59 0.36 -11.82
N LEU A 209 2.78 0.43 -12.37
CA LEU A 209 4.04 0.30 -11.66
C LEU A 209 4.86 1.56 -11.81
N MET A 210 5.10 2.22 -10.70
CA MET A 210 6.02 3.36 -10.63
C MET A 210 7.41 2.83 -10.27
N LEU A 211 8.37 3.09 -11.14
CA LEU A 211 9.76 2.78 -10.90
C LEU A 211 10.43 4.01 -10.27
N LEU A 212 10.90 3.87 -9.03
CA LEU A 212 11.51 4.94 -8.25
C LEU A 212 13.00 4.70 -8.08
N GLU A 213 13.82 5.65 -8.52
CA GLU A 213 15.27 5.60 -8.37
C GLU A 213 15.80 6.97 -7.93
N ASN A 214 16.69 6.98 -6.93
CA ASN A 214 17.33 8.19 -6.41
C ASN A 214 16.36 9.35 -6.09
N GLY A 215 15.13 9.01 -5.67
CA GLY A 215 14.11 9.99 -5.31
C GLY A 215 13.30 10.55 -6.46
N GLU A 216 13.48 10.06 -7.67
CA GLU A 216 12.77 10.49 -8.89
C GLU A 216 12.01 9.31 -9.52
N ILE A 217 10.94 9.62 -10.24
CA ILE A 217 10.24 8.61 -11.05
C ILE A 217 11.06 8.37 -12.32
N LEU A 218 11.54 7.13 -12.46
CA LEU A 218 12.25 6.67 -13.62
C LEU A 218 11.32 6.38 -14.80
N ASP A 219 10.21 5.70 -14.49
CA ASP A 219 9.18 5.33 -15.46
C ASP A 219 7.87 4.95 -14.72
N ILE A 220 6.75 4.97 -15.45
CA ILE A 220 5.46 4.44 -15.00
C ILE A 220 4.96 3.45 -16.06
N LEU A 221 4.84 2.19 -15.65
CA LEU A 221 4.43 1.08 -16.51
C LEU A 221 2.96 0.71 -16.25
N SER A 222 2.29 0.24 -17.29
CA SER A 222 0.95 -0.37 -17.23
C SER A 222 1.05 -1.85 -17.62
N PRO A 223 1.17 -2.80 -16.68
CA PRO A 223 1.45 -4.21 -16.99
C PRO A 223 0.46 -4.88 -17.95
N LYS A 224 -0.78 -4.36 -18.04
CA LYS A 224 -1.83 -4.88 -18.92
C LYS A 224 -1.84 -4.25 -20.32
N GLU A 225 -1.17 -3.11 -20.50
CA GLU A 225 -1.25 -2.29 -21.70
C GLU A 225 0.10 -2.13 -22.40
N ASP A 226 1.18 -2.06 -21.62
CA ASP A 226 2.50 -1.84 -22.15
C ASP A 226 3.07 -3.12 -22.81
N PRO A 227 3.82 -2.97 -23.91
CA PRO A 227 4.57 -4.09 -24.51
C PRO A 227 5.59 -4.69 -23.55
N ILE A 228 5.82 -5.99 -23.67
CA ILE A 228 6.80 -6.73 -22.83
C ILE A 228 8.18 -6.09 -22.92
N GLU A 229 8.62 -5.75 -24.13
CA GLU A 229 9.95 -5.16 -24.39
C GLU A 229 10.14 -3.81 -23.65
N LYS A 230 9.09 -2.98 -23.57
CA LYS A 230 9.14 -1.72 -22.81
C LYS A 230 9.31 -2.01 -21.32
N MET A 231 8.55 -2.98 -20.80
CA MET A 231 8.62 -3.35 -19.38
C MET A 231 9.99 -3.95 -19.03
N GLU A 232 10.55 -4.81 -19.88
CA GLU A 232 11.90 -5.39 -19.72
C GLU A 232 12.98 -4.30 -19.65
N GLN A 233 12.95 -3.36 -20.61
CA GLN A 233 13.89 -2.24 -20.64
C GLN A 233 13.84 -1.39 -19.37
N ALA A 234 12.62 -1.06 -18.92
CA ALA A 234 12.44 -0.25 -17.73
C ALA A 234 12.86 -0.99 -16.45
N LEU A 235 12.47 -2.28 -16.29
CA LEU A 235 12.82 -3.10 -15.14
C LEU A 235 14.31 -3.40 -15.09
N SER A 236 14.95 -3.61 -16.25
CA SER A 236 16.40 -3.87 -16.33
C SER A 236 17.23 -2.70 -15.78
N ARG A 237 16.71 -1.48 -15.76
CA ARG A 237 17.40 -0.32 -15.17
C ARG A 237 17.53 -0.44 -13.65
N ILE A 238 16.59 -1.14 -12.98
CA ILE A 238 16.57 -1.31 -11.51
C ILE A 238 17.18 -2.63 -11.08
N TYR A 239 16.89 -3.71 -11.84
CA TYR A 239 17.20 -5.09 -11.42
C TYR A 239 18.38 -5.71 -12.18
N GLY A 240 19.01 -4.98 -13.13
CA GLY A 240 19.95 -5.52 -14.10
C GLY A 240 19.21 -6.26 -15.23
N PRO A 241 19.92 -6.90 -16.18
CA PRO A 241 19.30 -7.55 -17.33
C PRO A 241 18.22 -8.56 -16.90
N VAL A 242 16.98 -8.36 -17.38
CA VAL A 242 15.84 -9.24 -17.12
C VAL A 242 15.02 -9.47 -18.39
N SER A 243 14.38 -10.63 -18.47
CA SER A 243 13.33 -10.93 -19.44
C SER A 243 12.00 -11.23 -18.76
N LEU A 244 10.90 -10.94 -19.45
CA LEU A 244 9.55 -11.22 -19.00
C LEU A 244 8.92 -12.31 -19.87
N GLN A 245 8.30 -13.27 -19.24
CA GLN A 245 7.58 -14.35 -19.91
C GLN A 245 6.13 -14.39 -19.47
N LEU A 246 5.22 -14.46 -20.45
CA LEU A 246 3.82 -14.70 -20.19
C LEU A 246 3.57 -16.20 -20.03
N CYS A 247 3.22 -16.61 -18.82
CA CYS A 247 2.94 -18.00 -18.47
C CYS A 247 1.45 -18.20 -18.20
N LYS A 248 0.97 -19.44 -18.33
CA LYS A 248 -0.40 -19.82 -17.97
C LYS A 248 -0.40 -20.71 -16.73
N THR A 249 -1.22 -20.37 -15.76
CA THR A 249 -1.50 -21.24 -14.62
C THR A 249 -2.29 -22.48 -15.08
N ARG A 250 -2.41 -23.50 -14.23
CA ARG A 250 -3.26 -24.68 -14.52
C ARG A 250 -4.74 -24.31 -14.73
N SER A 251 -5.21 -23.20 -14.15
CA SER A 251 -6.57 -22.68 -14.35
C SER A 251 -6.72 -21.84 -15.62
N GLY A 252 -5.66 -21.65 -16.41
CA GLY A 252 -5.65 -20.85 -17.64
C GLY A 252 -5.45 -19.34 -17.43
N LYS A 253 -5.26 -18.87 -16.19
CA LYS A 253 -4.95 -17.46 -15.93
C LYS A 253 -3.55 -17.14 -16.45
N GLU A 254 -3.43 -16.05 -17.21
CA GLU A 254 -2.16 -15.53 -17.67
C GLU A 254 -1.45 -14.76 -16.55
N VAL A 255 -0.16 -14.99 -16.39
CA VAL A 255 0.70 -14.35 -15.39
C VAL A 255 2.05 -14.01 -16.01
N LEU A 256 2.59 -12.85 -15.67
CA LEU A 256 3.95 -12.47 -16.04
C LEU A 256 4.94 -13.05 -15.03
N THR A 257 6.01 -13.62 -15.52
CA THR A 257 7.17 -14.03 -14.72
C THR A 257 8.39 -13.23 -15.18
N MET A 258 9.30 -12.96 -14.27
CA MET A 258 10.55 -12.26 -14.55
C MET A 258 11.73 -13.19 -14.31
N LEU A 259 12.58 -13.30 -15.29
CA LEU A 259 13.82 -14.08 -15.24
C LEU A 259 15.00 -13.12 -15.24
N LYS A 260 16.02 -13.45 -14.44
CA LYS A 260 17.30 -12.74 -14.52
C LYS A 260 18.07 -13.27 -15.72
N GLU A 261 18.59 -12.37 -16.52
CA GLU A 261 19.48 -12.71 -17.62
C GLU A 261 20.94 -12.56 -17.20
N ASP A 262 21.83 -13.25 -17.88
CA ASP A 262 23.27 -13.09 -17.72
C ASP A 262 23.70 -11.73 -18.28
N GLU A 263 24.69 -11.11 -17.65
CA GLU A 263 25.32 -9.91 -18.20
C GLU A 263 26.06 -10.31 -19.51
N PRO A 264 25.89 -9.52 -20.57
CA PRO A 264 26.54 -9.80 -21.85
C PRO A 264 28.05 -9.70 -21.80
#